data_1671a9ab355ba096ba72ebcbdfb38eca
#
_entry.id   1671a9ab355ba096ba72ebcbdfb38eca
#
_cell.length_a   1.000
_cell.length_b   1.000
_cell.length_c   1.000
_cell.angle_alpha   90.00
_cell.angle_beta   90.00
_cell.angle_gamma   90.00
#
_symmetry.space_group_name_H-M   'P 1'
#
loop_
_entity.id
_entity.type
_entity.pdbx_description
1 polymer ?
#
loop_
_entity_poly.entity_id
_entity_poly.type
_entity_poly.pdbx_seq_one_letter_code
_entity_poly.pdbx_strand_id
1 'polypeptide(L)'
;FGPDGFKLSDDDELAIEALIEREPALAPAEQVGRARRIEDARGRYIHAVKQSVASDIRFDGLKVVVDCANGAAYQVAPAAIWE
;
A
#
# COMPACT_ATOMS: atom_id res chain seq x y z
N PHE A 1 -3.73 -5.97 -4.55
CA PHE A 1 -2.47 -6.71 -4.41
C PHE A 1 -2.77 -8.20 -4.31
N GLY A 2 -1.89 -9.03 -4.88
CA GLY A 2 -1.96 -10.48 -4.77
C GLY A 2 -1.49 -10.99 -3.40
N PRO A 3 -1.64 -12.29 -3.14
CA PRO A 3 -1.19 -12.91 -1.89
C PRO A 3 0.34 -12.90 -1.72
N ASP A 4 1.08 -12.65 -2.78
CA ASP A 4 2.54 -12.48 -2.84
C ASP A 4 2.99 -11.04 -2.50
N GLY A 5 2.05 -10.10 -2.32
CA GLY A 5 2.30 -8.69 -2.02
C GLY A 5 2.57 -7.81 -3.25
N PHE A 6 2.53 -8.38 -4.46
CA PHE A 6 2.69 -7.62 -5.70
C PHE A 6 1.33 -7.11 -6.23
N LYS A 7 1.39 -6.16 -7.17
CA LYS A 7 0.23 -5.73 -7.94
C LYS A 7 -0.39 -6.93 -8.65
N LEU A 8 -1.71 -6.95 -8.79
CA LEU A 8 -2.41 -7.97 -9.58
C LEU A 8 -1.87 -7.99 -11.02
N SER A 9 -1.92 -9.15 -11.64
CA SER A 9 -1.60 -9.29 -13.07
C SER A 9 -2.65 -8.58 -13.93
N ASP A 10 -2.27 -8.21 -15.15
CA ASP A 10 -3.22 -7.59 -16.08
C ASP A 10 -4.40 -8.52 -16.39
N ASP A 11 -4.17 -9.83 -16.42
CA ASP A 11 -5.22 -10.84 -16.60
C ASP A 11 -6.23 -10.84 -15.43
N ASP A 12 -5.75 -10.72 -14.19
CA ASP A 12 -6.60 -10.61 -13.00
C ASP A 12 -7.40 -9.31 -13.01
N GLU A 13 -6.77 -8.19 -13.40
CA GLU A 13 -7.44 -6.88 -13.52
C GLU A 13 -8.55 -6.94 -14.56
N LEU A 14 -8.29 -7.50 -15.75
CA LEU A 14 -9.30 -7.70 -16.79
C LEU A 14 -10.44 -8.61 -16.34
N ALA A 15 -10.13 -9.66 -15.57
CA ALA A 15 -11.14 -10.54 -15.01
C ALA A 15 -12.06 -9.81 -14.00
N ILE A 16 -11.49 -8.92 -13.18
CA ILE A 16 -12.24 -8.08 -12.23
C ILE A 16 -13.11 -7.08 -13.00
N GLU A 17 -12.59 -6.40 -14.00
CA GLU A 17 -13.34 -5.48 -14.85
C GLU A 17 -14.55 -6.19 -15.52
N ALA A 18 -14.32 -7.39 -16.05
CA ALA A 18 -15.40 -8.20 -16.63
C ALA A 18 -16.49 -8.61 -15.64
N LEU A 19 -16.16 -8.69 -14.33
CA LEU A 19 -17.16 -8.95 -13.28
C LEU A 19 -18.01 -7.71 -12.96
N ILE A 20 -17.49 -6.50 -13.16
CA ILE A 20 -18.23 -5.24 -12.97
C ILE A 20 -19.35 -5.11 -14.01
N GLU A 21 -19.13 -5.62 -15.23
CA GLU A 21 -20.08 -5.56 -16.34
C GLU A 21 -21.27 -6.54 -16.20
N ARG A 22 -21.25 -7.42 -15.23
CA ARG A 22 -22.31 -8.41 -14.99
C ARG A 22 -22.74 -8.40 -13.52
N GLU A 23 -23.96 -8.87 -13.26
CA GLU A 23 -24.39 -9.13 -11.88
C GLU A 23 -23.52 -10.24 -11.26
N PRO A 24 -22.68 -9.94 -10.27
CA PRO A 24 -21.87 -10.96 -9.62
C PRO A 24 -22.77 -11.86 -8.75
N ALA A 25 -22.47 -13.15 -8.74
CA ALA A 25 -23.02 -14.04 -7.74
C ALA A 25 -22.46 -13.65 -6.36
N LEU A 26 -23.33 -13.22 -5.47
CA LEU A 26 -22.93 -12.84 -4.12
C LEU A 26 -22.63 -14.09 -3.29
N ALA A 27 -21.59 -13.99 -2.45
CA ALA A 27 -21.29 -15.05 -1.49
C ALA A 27 -22.42 -15.18 -0.45
N PRO A 28 -22.80 -16.39 -0.03
CA PRO A 28 -23.70 -16.58 1.09
C PRO A 28 -23.11 -16.01 2.38
N ALA A 29 -23.97 -15.64 3.34
CA ALA A 29 -23.59 -14.91 4.54
C ALA A 29 -22.46 -15.58 5.35
N GLU A 30 -22.45 -16.91 5.38
CA GLU A 30 -21.43 -17.72 6.08
C GLU A 30 -20.06 -17.70 5.41
N GLN A 31 -19.98 -17.29 4.14
CA GLN A 31 -18.75 -17.19 3.36
C GLN A 31 -18.24 -15.74 3.22
N VAL A 32 -18.95 -14.78 3.80
CA VAL A 32 -18.50 -13.39 3.80
C VAL A 32 -17.25 -13.26 4.67
N GLY A 33 -16.18 -12.73 4.08
CA GLY A 33 -14.91 -12.48 4.78
C GLY A 33 -15.06 -11.42 5.88
N ARG A 34 -14.07 -11.35 6.76
CA ARG A 34 -14.01 -10.37 7.84
C ARG A 34 -12.89 -9.38 7.62
N ALA A 35 -13.17 -8.10 7.81
CA ALA A 35 -12.15 -7.08 7.85
C ALA A 35 -11.40 -7.10 9.19
N ARG A 36 -10.09 -6.95 9.13
CA ARG A 36 -9.22 -6.76 10.31
C ARG A 36 -8.38 -5.53 10.11
N ARG A 37 -8.37 -4.65 11.10
CA ARG A 37 -7.51 -3.48 11.10
C ARG A 37 -6.09 -3.85 11.53
N ILE A 38 -5.09 -3.31 10.85
CA ILE A 38 -3.67 -3.40 11.23
C ILE A 38 -3.27 -2.04 11.78
N GLU A 39 -3.10 -1.95 13.10
CA GLU A 39 -2.89 -0.66 13.78
C GLU A 39 -1.49 -0.08 13.54
N ASP A 40 -0.49 -0.93 13.37
CA ASP A 40 0.92 -0.55 13.23
C ASP A 40 1.44 -0.57 11.78
N ALA A 41 0.56 -0.69 10.79
CA ALA A 41 0.95 -0.80 9.38
C ALA A 41 1.87 0.35 8.92
N ARG A 42 1.59 1.57 9.39
CA ARG A 42 2.37 2.77 9.06
C ARG A 42 3.81 2.68 9.57
N GLY A 43 4.00 2.36 10.83
CA GLY A 43 5.33 2.24 11.44
C GLY A 43 6.15 1.11 10.81
N ARG A 44 5.52 -0.02 10.54
CA ARG A 44 6.16 -1.15 9.85
C ARG A 44 6.60 -0.79 8.43
N TYR A 45 5.79 -0.05 7.69
CA TYR A 45 6.13 0.41 6.35
C TYR A 45 7.31 1.38 6.38
N ILE A 46 7.28 2.40 7.26
CA ILE A 46 8.38 3.35 7.42
C ILE A 46 9.68 2.62 7.76
N HIS A 47 9.62 1.69 8.70
CA HIS A 47 10.78 0.88 9.07
C HIS A 47 11.33 0.09 7.87
N ALA A 48 10.48 -0.58 7.10
CA ALA A 48 10.89 -1.35 5.94
C ALA A 48 11.53 -0.48 4.86
N VAL A 49 10.97 0.71 4.59
CA VAL A 49 11.54 1.67 3.63
C VAL A 49 12.91 2.15 4.10
N LYS A 50 13.08 2.49 5.36
CA LYS A 50 14.38 2.91 5.91
C LYS A 50 15.44 1.80 5.81
N GLN A 51 15.05 0.55 6.00
CA GLN A 51 15.97 -0.58 5.84
C GLN A 51 16.42 -0.82 4.38
N SER A 52 15.72 -0.29 3.39
CA SER A 52 16.11 -0.40 1.98
C SER A 52 17.19 0.62 1.57
N VAL A 53 17.48 1.60 2.41
CA VAL A 53 18.49 2.64 2.18
C VAL A 53 19.77 2.29 2.94
N ALA A 54 20.94 2.58 2.35
CA ALA A 54 22.21 2.36 3.02
C ALA A 54 22.31 3.20 4.31
N SER A 55 22.80 2.60 5.39
CA SER A 55 22.76 3.17 6.74
C SER A 55 23.63 4.43 6.93
N ASP A 56 24.52 4.72 5.99
CA ASP A 56 25.41 5.89 5.98
C ASP A 56 24.81 7.10 5.24
N ILE A 57 23.66 6.92 4.56
CA ILE A 57 22.97 8.01 3.90
C ILE A 57 22.28 8.90 4.94
N ARG A 58 22.50 10.21 4.82
CA ARG A 58 21.94 11.25 5.68
C ARG A 58 21.31 12.35 4.84
N PHE A 59 20.23 12.89 5.35
CA PHE A 59 19.51 14.02 4.74
C PHE A 59 19.62 15.31 5.56
N ASP A 60 20.50 15.34 6.56
CA ASP A 60 20.70 16.48 7.44
C ASP A 60 20.98 17.75 6.64
N GLY A 61 20.26 18.80 6.93
CA GLY A 61 20.39 20.10 6.26
C GLY A 61 19.76 20.20 4.88
N LEU A 62 19.18 19.14 4.34
CA LEU A 62 18.43 19.18 3.10
C LEU A 62 17.02 19.75 3.33
N LYS A 63 16.56 20.58 2.40
CA LYS A 63 15.16 21.00 2.31
C LYS A 63 14.47 20.15 1.26
N VAL A 64 13.57 19.30 1.72
CA VAL A 64 12.86 18.33 0.87
C VAL A 64 11.41 18.77 0.71
N VAL A 65 10.91 18.77 -0.53
CA VAL A 65 9.50 18.96 -0.87
C VAL A 65 8.96 17.63 -1.39
N VAL A 66 7.86 17.17 -0.82
CA VAL A 66 7.22 15.91 -1.21
C VAL A 66 5.83 16.20 -1.76
N ASP A 67 5.61 15.87 -3.01
CA ASP A 67 4.28 15.88 -3.63
C ASP A 67 3.78 14.43 -3.73
N CYS A 68 2.73 14.14 -3.00
CA CYS A 68 2.12 12.80 -2.97
C CYS A 68 0.90 12.68 -3.89
N ALA A 69 0.56 13.69 -4.66
CA ALA A 69 -0.54 13.71 -5.62
C ALA A 69 -1.87 13.13 -5.05
N ASN A 70 -2.21 13.46 -3.80
CA ASN A 70 -3.34 12.89 -3.04
C ASN A 70 -3.25 11.37 -2.79
N GLY A 71 -2.11 10.74 -3.04
CA GLY A 71 -1.87 9.33 -2.79
C GLY A 71 -1.62 8.99 -1.32
N ALA A 72 -1.60 7.71 -0.99
CA ALA A 72 -1.46 7.19 0.37
C ALA A 72 -0.12 7.56 1.04
N ALA A 73 0.91 7.92 0.26
CA ALA A 73 2.23 8.25 0.76
C ALA A 73 2.29 9.53 1.62
N TYR A 74 1.25 10.39 1.59
CA TYR A 74 1.25 11.68 2.30
C TYR A 74 1.53 11.58 3.81
N GLN A 75 1.19 10.46 4.44
CA GLN A 75 1.47 10.24 5.85
C GLN A 75 2.83 9.59 6.12
N VAL A 76 3.31 8.75 5.21
CA VAL A 76 4.50 7.91 5.45
C VAL A 76 5.77 8.51 4.84
N ALA A 77 5.68 9.18 3.69
CA ALA A 77 6.86 9.73 3.03
C ALA A 77 7.55 10.84 3.85
N PRO A 78 6.83 11.84 4.40
CA PRO A 78 7.48 12.84 5.25
C PRO A 78 8.13 12.24 6.49
N ALA A 79 7.46 11.28 7.13
CA ALA A 79 8.00 10.63 8.32
C ALA A 79 9.25 9.79 8.00
N ALA A 80 9.23 9.02 6.91
CA ALA A 80 10.37 8.20 6.51
C ALA A 80 11.61 9.02 6.14
N ILE A 81 11.41 10.23 5.57
CA ILE A 81 12.51 11.13 5.22
C ILE A 81 13.03 11.87 6.46
N TRP A 82 12.14 12.21 7.40
CA TRP A 82 12.51 12.95 8.61
C TRP A 82 13.30 12.11 9.61
N GLU A 83 12.95 10.86 9.82
CA GLU A 83 13.61 9.93 10.76
C GLU A 83 14.96 9.41 10.25
#